data_0ffa097a2c5407f6ba6f2cedacb4b83e
#
_entry.id   0ffa097a2c5407f6ba6f2cedacb4b83e
#
_cell.length_a   1.000
_cell.length_b   1.000
_cell.length_c   1.000
_cell.angle_alpha   90.00
_cell.angle_beta   90.00
_cell.angle_gamma   90.00
#
_symmetry.space_group_name_H-M   'P 1'
#
loop_
_entity.id
_entity.type
_entity.pdbx_description
1 polymer ?
#
loop_
_entity_poly.entity_id
_entity_poly.type
_entity_poly.pdbx_seq_one_letter_code
_entity_poly.pdbx_strand_id
1 'polypeptide(L)'
;MFPLGVRSTRPARGYCVTVSRRSRPLVIGHRGAPGYRPEHSRSSYDLALAMGVDAVEPDVVVTRDGALVVRHENEISGTTDVADRPEFADRRTRKRVDGEELEGWFTEDFTAAELQSLRCRERIPGIRSTSATFDDTQPVLLLRDVLDLVRRGSLEAGREIGVVLEIKHPTYFAALGWDVARLVADELHAAGWGAGQLPLTIESFESTVLADLRARAVSATYIYLLEASGSPFDLVAAQGKAAPTYAQTAAPSGLDALVGTVDGISVDKRMILAPDRLGRATGPSPIVADAHARGLLVFTWTARCENAFLIPQFRTRGGKAAFGDWEGEWALLAASGIDGVFVDHADLGVRFFGADADDGEDRRLG
;
A
#
# COMPACT_ATOMS: atom_id res chain seq x y z
N MET A 1 58.77 -7.30 29.01
CA MET A 1 57.92 -6.12 29.17
C MET A 1 57.67 -5.57 27.74
N PHE A 2 56.57 -6.02 27.09
CA PHE A 2 56.19 -5.58 25.75
C PHE A 2 54.83 -4.90 25.87
N PRO A 3 54.57 -3.73 25.23
CA PRO A 3 53.30 -3.02 25.34
C PRO A 3 52.29 -3.64 24.37
N LEU A 4 51.07 -3.86 24.88
CA LEU A 4 49.89 -4.27 24.15
C LEU A 4 49.41 -3.15 23.22
N GLY A 5 49.41 -3.42 21.92
CA GLY A 5 48.89 -2.54 20.91
C GLY A 5 47.35 -2.49 20.94
N VAL A 6 46.80 -1.29 21.13
CA VAL A 6 45.36 -0.99 20.99
C VAL A 6 44.99 -1.11 19.53
N ARG A 7 44.13 -2.10 19.18
CA ARG A 7 43.50 -2.18 17.86
C ARG A 7 42.37 -1.14 17.77
N SER A 8 42.59 -0.14 16.96
CA SER A 8 41.54 0.80 16.54
C SER A 8 40.51 0.06 15.66
N THR A 9 39.29 -0.09 16.16
CA THR A 9 38.16 -0.55 15.36
C THR A 9 37.68 0.62 14.50
N ARG A 10 37.90 0.54 13.18
CA ARG A 10 37.28 1.45 12.20
C ARG A 10 35.75 1.27 12.28
N PRO A 11 34.97 2.37 12.26
CA PRO A 11 33.51 2.26 12.14
C PRO A 11 33.17 1.63 10.79
N ALA A 12 32.18 0.74 10.80
CA ALA A 12 31.61 0.12 9.61
C ALA A 12 31.16 1.23 8.63
N ARG A 13 31.62 1.14 7.39
CA ARG A 13 31.13 2.03 6.31
C ARG A 13 29.65 1.74 6.14
N GLY A 14 28.80 2.74 6.45
CA GLY A 14 27.41 2.69 6.09
C GLY A 14 27.27 2.53 4.58
N TYR A 15 26.61 1.49 4.14
CA TYR A 15 26.18 1.34 2.76
C TYR A 15 25.15 2.43 2.49
N CYS A 16 25.58 3.52 1.85
CA CYS A 16 24.67 4.45 1.21
C CYS A 16 24.17 3.75 -0.06
N VAL A 17 23.01 3.10 0.04
CA VAL A 17 22.30 2.61 -1.15
C VAL A 17 21.79 3.87 -1.83
N THR A 18 22.47 4.33 -2.88
CA THR A 18 21.94 5.34 -3.80
C THR A 18 20.77 4.68 -4.53
N VAL A 19 19.54 4.95 -4.10
CA VAL A 19 18.34 4.52 -4.82
C VAL A 19 18.36 5.25 -6.16
N SER A 20 18.64 4.51 -7.23
CA SER A 20 18.60 5.06 -8.59
C SER A 20 17.16 5.37 -8.93
N ARG A 21 16.84 6.64 -9.14
CA ARG A 21 15.48 7.07 -9.55
C ARG A 21 15.20 6.55 -10.96
N ARG A 22 14.01 6.00 -11.13
CA ARG A 22 13.52 5.54 -12.44
C ARG A 22 13.15 6.75 -13.33
N SER A 23 13.13 6.54 -14.64
CA SER A 23 12.64 7.54 -15.61
C SER A 23 11.14 7.77 -15.51
N ARG A 24 10.40 6.78 -15.00
CA ARG A 24 8.94 6.79 -14.78
C ARG A 24 8.58 6.20 -13.42
N PRO A 25 7.41 6.55 -12.84
CA PRO A 25 6.96 5.94 -11.59
C PRO A 25 6.67 4.45 -11.76
N LEU A 26 6.84 3.68 -10.68
CA LEU A 26 6.30 2.33 -10.58
C LEU A 26 4.77 2.38 -10.67
N VAL A 27 4.18 1.54 -11.52
CA VAL A 27 2.73 1.34 -11.57
C VAL A 27 2.38 0.17 -10.67
N ILE A 28 1.68 0.45 -9.57
CA ILE A 28 1.36 -0.50 -8.53
C ILE A 28 -0.14 -0.83 -8.60
N GLY A 29 -0.47 -2.09 -8.82
CA GLY A 29 -1.85 -2.58 -8.80
C GLY A 29 -2.37 -2.64 -7.36
N HIS A 30 -3.07 -1.58 -6.91
CA HIS A 30 -3.61 -1.40 -5.57
C HIS A 30 -4.65 -2.49 -5.27
N ARG A 31 -4.35 -3.43 -4.37
CA ARG A 31 -5.18 -4.61 -4.07
C ARG A 31 -5.45 -5.50 -5.31
N GLY A 32 -4.55 -5.46 -6.30
CA GLY A 32 -4.72 -6.05 -7.61
C GLY A 32 -5.26 -5.08 -8.67
N ALA A 33 -6.41 -5.37 -9.26
CA ALA A 33 -7.14 -4.52 -10.20
C ALA A 33 -8.61 -4.30 -9.74
N PRO A 34 -8.83 -3.60 -8.61
CA PRO A 34 -10.15 -3.50 -7.97
C PRO A 34 -11.16 -2.66 -8.77
N GLY A 35 -10.73 -1.94 -9.79
CA GLY A 35 -11.64 -1.32 -10.76
C GLY A 35 -12.47 -2.34 -11.56
N TYR A 36 -12.05 -3.62 -11.57
CA TYR A 36 -12.62 -4.68 -12.41
C TYR A 36 -13.02 -5.95 -11.65
N ARG A 37 -12.47 -6.20 -10.47
CA ARG A 37 -12.69 -7.40 -9.64
C ARG A 37 -12.73 -7.01 -8.17
N PRO A 38 -13.43 -7.75 -7.32
CA PRO A 38 -13.36 -7.51 -5.88
C PRO A 38 -11.91 -7.46 -5.39
N GLU A 39 -11.58 -6.44 -4.60
CA GLU A 39 -10.25 -6.23 -4.08
C GLU A 39 -9.68 -7.47 -3.37
N HIS A 40 -8.36 -7.66 -3.42
CA HIS A 40 -7.66 -8.76 -2.75
C HIS A 40 -8.15 -10.16 -3.14
N SER A 41 -8.94 -10.28 -4.20
CA SER A 41 -9.29 -11.58 -4.78
C SER A 41 -8.20 -12.08 -5.72
N ARG A 42 -8.11 -13.39 -5.90
CA ARG A 42 -7.16 -13.99 -6.84
C ARG A 42 -7.31 -13.39 -8.25
N SER A 43 -8.56 -13.28 -8.73
CA SER A 43 -8.82 -12.73 -10.07
C SER A 43 -8.45 -11.26 -10.20
N SER A 44 -8.45 -10.48 -9.08
CA SER A 44 -7.96 -9.10 -9.07
C SER A 44 -6.44 -9.05 -9.29
N TYR A 45 -5.68 -9.90 -8.61
CA TYR A 45 -4.23 -9.99 -8.80
C TYR A 45 -3.84 -10.57 -10.15
N ASP A 46 -4.45 -11.69 -10.57
CA ASP A 46 -4.20 -12.29 -11.88
C ASP A 46 -4.41 -11.27 -12.99
N LEU A 47 -5.48 -10.45 -12.89
CA LEU A 47 -5.78 -9.41 -13.87
C LEU A 47 -4.74 -8.28 -13.88
N ALA A 48 -4.32 -7.79 -12.71
CA ALA A 48 -3.28 -6.77 -12.60
C ALA A 48 -1.95 -7.24 -13.21
N LEU A 49 -1.54 -8.48 -12.91
CA LEU A 49 -0.34 -9.11 -13.48
C LEU A 49 -0.43 -9.20 -15.01
N ALA A 50 -1.57 -9.65 -15.55
CA ALA A 50 -1.82 -9.75 -16.99
C ALA A 50 -1.83 -8.37 -17.67
N MET A 51 -2.26 -7.32 -16.99
CA MET A 51 -2.24 -5.94 -17.49
C MET A 51 -0.85 -5.31 -17.46
N GLY A 52 0.14 -5.94 -16.83
CA GLY A 52 1.53 -5.55 -16.91
C GLY A 52 2.01 -4.54 -15.86
N VAL A 53 1.36 -4.47 -14.68
CA VAL A 53 1.83 -3.62 -13.57
C VAL A 53 3.26 -3.97 -13.14
N ASP A 54 4.00 -2.99 -12.59
CA ASP A 54 5.37 -3.21 -12.07
C ASP A 54 5.36 -3.96 -10.73
N ALA A 55 4.30 -3.77 -9.93
CA ALA A 55 4.09 -4.45 -8.67
C ALA A 55 2.59 -4.57 -8.37
N VAL A 56 2.23 -5.49 -7.47
CA VAL A 56 0.90 -5.52 -6.85
C VAL A 56 1.02 -5.23 -5.37
N GLU A 57 -0.05 -4.68 -4.82
CA GLU A 57 -0.11 -4.33 -3.41
C GLU A 57 -1.14 -5.22 -2.70
N PRO A 58 -0.72 -6.07 -1.76
CA PRO A 58 -1.54 -6.71 -0.74
C PRO A 58 -1.48 -5.97 0.59
N ASP A 59 -2.65 -5.81 1.24
CA ASP A 59 -2.78 -5.46 2.66
C ASP A 59 -2.84 -6.73 3.52
N VAL A 60 -2.26 -6.73 4.71
CA VAL A 60 -2.34 -7.86 5.63
C VAL A 60 -2.80 -7.48 7.02
N VAL A 61 -3.62 -8.38 7.59
CA VAL A 61 -4.07 -8.40 8.97
C VAL A 61 -3.91 -9.80 9.55
N VAL A 62 -4.00 -9.96 10.89
CA VAL A 62 -3.72 -11.22 11.57
C VAL A 62 -5.02 -11.99 11.85
N THR A 63 -4.98 -13.32 11.69
CA THR A 63 -6.06 -14.25 12.06
C THR A 63 -5.93 -14.71 13.51
N ARG A 64 -6.95 -15.39 14.05
CA ARG A 64 -6.96 -15.98 15.40
C ARG A 64 -5.83 -16.99 15.65
N ASP A 65 -5.38 -17.66 14.62
CA ASP A 65 -4.31 -18.66 14.66
C ASP A 65 -2.97 -18.13 14.15
N GLY A 66 -2.84 -16.79 13.97
CA GLY A 66 -1.59 -16.11 13.68
C GLY A 66 -1.15 -16.17 12.22
N ALA A 67 -2.02 -16.52 11.29
CA ALA A 67 -1.75 -16.40 9.87
C ALA A 67 -1.97 -14.95 9.40
N LEU A 68 -1.31 -14.59 8.29
CA LEU A 68 -1.48 -13.29 7.64
C LEU A 68 -2.52 -13.43 6.52
N VAL A 69 -3.71 -12.87 6.73
CA VAL A 69 -4.80 -12.86 5.75
C VAL A 69 -4.78 -11.54 4.98
N VAL A 70 -5.07 -11.62 3.68
CA VAL A 70 -5.00 -10.46 2.79
C VAL A 70 -6.33 -9.73 2.80
N ARG A 71 -6.42 -8.65 3.60
CA ARG A 71 -7.56 -7.74 3.76
C ARG A 71 -7.07 -6.34 4.15
N HIS A 72 -7.78 -5.32 3.65
CA HIS A 72 -7.46 -3.92 3.97
C HIS A 72 -7.81 -3.56 5.43
N GLU A 73 -8.93 -4.04 5.93
CA GLU A 73 -9.32 -3.94 7.35
C GLU A 73 -9.43 -5.33 7.97
N ASN A 74 -9.29 -5.39 9.29
CA ASN A 74 -9.64 -6.58 10.05
C ASN A 74 -11.15 -6.76 10.20
N GLU A 75 -11.99 -5.73 10.03
CA GLU A 75 -13.44 -5.82 9.92
C GLU A 75 -13.82 -6.20 8.49
N ILE A 76 -14.48 -7.37 8.29
CA ILE A 76 -14.63 -8.02 6.99
C ILE A 76 -16.06 -8.04 6.43
N SER A 77 -17.01 -7.39 7.08
CA SER A 77 -18.42 -7.39 6.65
C SER A 77 -18.62 -6.81 5.25
N GLY A 78 -17.89 -5.72 4.95
CA GLY A 78 -18.07 -4.96 3.71
C GLY A 78 -17.39 -5.56 2.49
N THR A 79 -16.52 -6.57 2.67
CA THR A 79 -15.69 -7.13 1.59
C THR A 79 -15.73 -8.65 1.48
N THR A 80 -16.61 -9.30 2.28
CA THR A 80 -16.84 -10.75 2.25
C THR A 80 -18.31 -11.10 2.44
N ASP A 81 -18.65 -12.38 2.21
CA ASP A 81 -19.99 -12.93 2.44
C ASP A 81 -20.25 -13.32 3.92
N VAL A 82 -19.40 -12.91 4.87
CA VAL A 82 -19.48 -13.35 6.28
C VAL A 82 -20.83 -13.07 6.93
N ALA A 83 -21.48 -11.96 6.58
CA ALA A 83 -22.78 -11.58 7.11
C ALA A 83 -23.91 -12.53 6.68
N ASP A 84 -23.73 -13.26 5.57
CA ASP A 84 -24.68 -14.24 5.04
C ASP A 84 -24.35 -15.68 5.47
N ARG A 85 -23.37 -15.85 6.38
CA ARG A 85 -22.88 -17.15 6.87
C ARG A 85 -23.47 -17.44 8.25
N PRO A 86 -24.55 -18.26 8.35
CA PRO A 86 -25.23 -18.52 9.62
C PRO A 86 -24.31 -19.10 10.69
N GLU A 87 -23.30 -19.91 10.29
CA GLU A 87 -22.32 -20.51 11.17
C GLU A 87 -21.41 -19.51 11.90
N PHE A 88 -21.39 -18.26 11.44
CA PHE A 88 -20.58 -17.17 12.02
C PHE A 88 -21.43 -16.04 12.61
N ALA A 89 -22.74 -16.17 12.65
CA ALA A 89 -23.64 -15.11 13.08
C ALA A 89 -23.38 -14.65 14.53
N ASP A 90 -23.00 -15.57 15.42
CA ASP A 90 -22.71 -15.33 16.84
C ASP A 90 -21.38 -14.61 17.09
N ARG A 91 -20.51 -14.49 16.06
CA ARG A 91 -19.22 -13.80 16.15
C ARG A 91 -19.32 -12.32 15.84
N ARG A 92 -20.49 -11.81 15.42
CA ARG A 92 -20.68 -10.37 15.23
C ARG A 92 -20.49 -9.63 16.56
N THR A 93 -19.59 -8.67 16.61
CA THR A 93 -19.21 -8.01 17.85
C THR A 93 -18.79 -6.55 17.60
N ARG A 94 -18.59 -5.80 18.69
CA ARG A 94 -18.03 -4.45 18.66
C ARG A 94 -16.61 -4.48 19.17
N LYS A 95 -15.71 -3.81 18.47
CA LYS A 95 -14.32 -3.65 18.87
C LYS A 95 -13.86 -2.22 18.62
N ARG A 96 -12.84 -1.82 19.37
CA ARG A 96 -12.14 -0.55 19.16
C ARG A 96 -10.84 -0.82 18.47
N VAL A 97 -10.73 -0.43 17.19
CA VAL A 97 -9.55 -0.59 16.34
C VAL A 97 -8.97 0.80 16.08
N ASP A 98 -7.70 1.01 16.42
CA ASP A 98 -6.97 2.28 16.25
C ASP A 98 -7.74 3.51 16.76
N GLY A 99 -8.49 3.33 17.86
CA GLY A 99 -9.27 4.38 18.49
C GLY A 99 -10.71 4.51 17.95
N GLU A 100 -11.08 3.82 16.90
CA GLU A 100 -12.39 3.83 16.26
C GLU A 100 -13.26 2.66 16.73
N GLU A 101 -14.55 2.92 17.04
CA GLU A 101 -15.53 1.88 17.38
C GLU A 101 -16.11 1.28 16.10
N LEU A 102 -15.84 -0.01 15.87
CA LEU A 102 -16.34 -0.78 14.73
C LEU A 102 -17.27 -1.89 15.20
N GLU A 103 -18.25 -2.26 14.37
CA GLU A 103 -19.17 -3.35 14.65
C GLU A 103 -19.29 -4.26 13.42
N GLY A 104 -18.96 -5.55 13.59
CA GLY A 104 -18.98 -6.51 12.50
C GLY A 104 -18.26 -7.80 12.86
N TRP A 105 -17.60 -8.42 11.91
CA TRP A 105 -16.81 -9.64 12.05
C TRP A 105 -15.34 -9.30 11.81
N PHE A 106 -14.48 -9.76 12.72
CA PHE A 106 -13.07 -9.36 12.73
C PHE A 106 -12.16 -10.56 12.49
N THR A 107 -11.12 -10.41 11.67
CA THR A 107 -10.23 -11.49 11.23
C THR A 107 -9.60 -12.26 12.39
N GLU A 108 -9.27 -11.59 13.49
CA GLU A 108 -8.69 -12.19 14.69
C GLU A 108 -9.67 -13.07 15.48
N ASP A 109 -10.95 -13.11 15.12
CA ASP A 109 -11.94 -14.04 15.69
C ASP A 109 -12.08 -15.31 14.87
N PHE A 110 -11.37 -15.42 13.73
CA PHE A 110 -11.43 -16.53 12.78
C PHE A 110 -10.05 -17.16 12.58
N THR A 111 -10.01 -18.48 12.39
CA THR A 111 -8.82 -19.15 11.86
C THR A 111 -8.64 -18.86 10.38
N ALA A 112 -7.42 -19.04 9.87
CA ALA A 112 -7.13 -18.94 8.44
C ALA A 112 -8.05 -19.81 7.58
N ALA A 113 -8.31 -21.05 8.01
CA ALA A 113 -9.19 -21.98 7.30
C ALA A 113 -10.65 -21.49 7.23
N GLU A 114 -11.15 -20.90 8.33
CA GLU A 114 -12.49 -20.31 8.34
C GLU A 114 -12.57 -19.09 7.39
N LEU A 115 -11.57 -18.20 7.40
CA LEU A 115 -11.53 -17.05 6.48
C LEU A 115 -11.43 -17.47 5.02
N GLN A 116 -10.64 -18.50 4.69
CA GLN A 116 -10.56 -19.04 3.33
C GLN A 116 -11.87 -19.70 2.85
N SER A 117 -12.78 -20.06 3.77
CA SER A 117 -14.13 -20.53 3.42
C SER A 117 -15.05 -19.41 2.94
N LEU A 118 -14.76 -18.16 3.29
CA LEU A 118 -15.50 -16.98 2.87
C LEU A 118 -15.21 -16.62 1.42
N ARG A 119 -16.09 -15.77 0.85
CA ARG A 119 -15.99 -15.27 -0.52
C ARG A 119 -15.82 -13.75 -0.53
N CYS A 120 -14.95 -13.27 -1.42
CA CYS A 120 -14.72 -11.84 -1.61
C CYS A 120 -15.92 -11.16 -2.26
N ARG A 121 -16.20 -9.92 -1.84
CA ARG A 121 -17.23 -9.05 -2.38
C ARG A 121 -16.68 -7.66 -2.70
N GLU A 122 -17.27 -7.02 -3.69
CA GLU A 122 -16.97 -5.64 -4.07
C GLU A 122 -17.35 -4.67 -2.94
N ARG A 123 -16.39 -3.84 -2.53
CA ARG A 123 -16.55 -2.85 -1.46
C ARG A 123 -17.55 -1.75 -1.79
N ILE A 124 -17.59 -1.32 -3.04
CA ILE A 124 -18.35 -0.17 -3.53
C ILE A 124 -19.24 -0.51 -4.74
N PRO A 125 -20.14 -1.49 -4.61
CA PRO A 125 -20.94 -2.01 -5.74
C PRO A 125 -21.74 -0.92 -6.45
N GLY A 126 -22.13 0.15 -5.74
CA GLY A 126 -22.82 1.31 -6.32
C GLY A 126 -21.97 2.14 -7.29
N ILE A 127 -20.65 2.01 -7.26
CA ILE A 127 -19.70 2.63 -8.18
C ILE A 127 -19.15 1.61 -9.17
N ARG A 128 -18.84 0.39 -8.70
CA ARG A 128 -18.19 -0.71 -9.46
C ARG A 128 -19.12 -1.90 -9.66
N SER A 129 -20.29 -1.65 -10.23
CA SER A 129 -21.31 -2.69 -10.44
C SER A 129 -20.82 -3.87 -11.31
N THR A 130 -19.93 -3.63 -12.25
CA THR A 130 -19.30 -4.70 -13.05
C THR A 130 -18.37 -5.56 -12.20
N SER A 131 -17.56 -4.99 -11.30
CA SER A 131 -16.76 -5.74 -10.34
C SER A 131 -17.63 -6.58 -9.42
N ALA A 132 -18.76 -6.05 -8.94
CA ALA A 132 -19.70 -6.76 -8.09
C ALA A 132 -20.34 -8.00 -8.77
N THR A 133 -20.30 -8.14 -10.09
CA THR A 133 -20.75 -9.40 -10.76
C THR A 133 -19.83 -10.60 -10.47
N PHE A 134 -18.66 -10.36 -9.88
CA PHE A 134 -17.72 -11.38 -9.43
C PHE A 134 -17.78 -11.66 -7.93
N ASP A 135 -18.74 -11.07 -7.22
CA ASP A 135 -19.00 -11.36 -5.81
C ASP A 135 -19.23 -12.86 -5.60
N ASP A 136 -18.80 -13.36 -4.44
CA ASP A 136 -18.97 -14.74 -4.00
C ASP A 136 -18.26 -15.81 -4.88
N THR A 137 -17.45 -15.41 -5.84
CA THR A 137 -16.76 -16.34 -6.75
C THR A 137 -15.34 -16.71 -6.29
N GLN A 138 -14.70 -15.89 -5.45
CA GLN A 138 -13.28 -16.05 -5.08
C GLN A 138 -13.12 -16.17 -3.56
N PRO A 139 -12.29 -17.13 -3.07
CA PRO A 139 -11.98 -17.22 -1.66
C PRO A 139 -11.10 -16.06 -1.19
N VAL A 140 -11.11 -15.83 0.12
CA VAL A 140 -10.14 -14.96 0.78
C VAL A 140 -8.75 -15.60 0.71
N LEU A 141 -7.73 -14.80 0.43
CA LEU A 141 -6.33 -15.24 0.27
C LEU A 141 -5.52 -15.00 1.55
N LEU A 142 -4.49 -15.81 1.74
CA LEU A 142 -3.40 -15.56 2.68
C LEU A 142 -2.24 -14.87 1.96
N LEU A 143 -1.33 -14.24 2.70
CA LEU A 143 -0.16 -13.57 2.13
C LEU A 143 0.66 -14.51 1.23
N ARG A 144 0.91 -15.75 1.68
CA ARG A 144 1.64 -16.76 0.89
C ARG A 144 1.04 -17.02 -0.48
N ASP A 145 -0.29 -16.99 -0.59
CA ASP A 145 -1.01 -17.22 -1.84
C ASP A 145 -0.69 -16.10 -2.85
N VAL A 146 -0.64 -14.83 -2.39
CA VAL A 146 -0.30 -13.67 -3.23
C VAL A 146 1.18 -13.70 -3.60
N LEU A 147 2.08 -14.00 -2.66
CA LEU A 147 3.52 -14.11 -2.94
C LEU A 147 3.81 -15.16 -4.02
N ASP A 148 3.11 -16.31 -3.97
CA ASP A 148 3.23 -17.36 -4.99
C ASP A 148 2.59 -16.95 -6.33
N LEU A 149 1.49 -16.20 -6.31
CA LEU A 149 0.88 -15.64 -7.53
C LEU A 149 1.85 -14.71 -8.26
N VAL A 150 2.46 -13.76 -7.53
CA VAL A 150 3.40 -12.80 -8.11
C VAL A 150 4.65 -13.49 -8.65
N ARG A 151 5.18 -14.48 -7.92
CA ARG A 151 6.33 -15.25 -8.41
C ARG A 151 6.02 -15.96 -9.72
N ARG A 152 4.84 -16.61 -9.84
CA ARG A 152 4.41 -17.26 -11.10
C ARG A 152 4.20 -16.23 -12.19
N GLY A 153 3.50 -15.12 -11.90
CA GLY A 153 3.28 -14.05 -12.87
C GLY A 153 4.59 -13.45 -13.39
N SER A 154 5.61 -13.30 -12.54
CA SER A 154 6.97 -12.86 -12.95
C SER A 154 7.61 -13.84 -13.93
N LEU A 155 7.52 -15.15 -13.66
CA LEU A 155 8.06 -16.18 -14.54
C LEU A 155 7.33 -16.20 -15.90
N GLU A 156 6.01 -16.11 -15.90
CA GLU A 156 5.16 -16.09 -17.11
C GLU A 156 5.42 -14.82 -17.94
N ALA A 157 5.59 -13.69 -17.29
CA ALA A 157 5.88 -12.42 -17.94
C ALA A 157 7.34 -12.27 -18.43
N GLY A 158 8.25 -13.15 -17.98
CA GLY A 158 9.68 -13.07 -18.27
C GLY A 158 10.36 -11.81 -17.71
N ARG A 159 9.77 -11.20 -16.64
CA ARG A 159 10.30 -10.02 -15.95
C ARG A 159 9.98 -10.07 -14.46
N GLU A 160 10.76 -9.35 -13.66
CA GLU A 160 10.47 -9.20 -12.25
C GLU A 160 9.23 -8.32 -12.03
N ILE A 161 8.29 -8.81 -11.22
CA ILE A 161 7.13 -8.06 -10.72
C ILE A 161 7.25 -8.01 -9.20
N GLY A 162 7.10 -6.80 -8.63
CA GLY A 162 7.27 -6.56 -7.21
C GLY A 162 6.02 -6.84 -6.39
N VAL A 163 6.24 -6.87 -5.07
CA VAL A 163 5.18 -6.80 -4.06
C VAL A 163 5.39 -5.55 -3.23
N VAL A 164 4.32 -4.77 -3.03
CA VAL A 164 4.25 -3.65 -2.09
C VAL A 164 3.31 -4.09 -0.98
N LEU A 165 3.85 -4.56 0.12
CA LEU A 165 3.11 -5.16 1.24
C LEU A 165 2.74 -4.09 2.27
N GLU A 166 1.45 -3.80 2.44
CA GLU A 166 0.98 -2.94 3.53
C GLU A 166 0.62 -3.75 4.78
N ILE A 167 1.13 -3.31 5.93
CA ILE A 167 0.83 -3.90 7.23
C ILE A 167 -0.18 -3.01 7.96
N LYS A 168 -1.37 -3.56 8.18
CA LYS A 168 -2.50 -2.88 8.81
C LYS A 168 -2.56 -3.12 10.32
N HIS A 169 -2.85 -2.06 11.08
CA HIS A 169 -3.16 -2.11 12.50
C HIS A 169 -2.14 -2.84 13.39
N PRO A 170 -0.79 -2.75 13.17
CA PRO A 170 0.16 -3.54 13.94
C PRO A 170 0.11 -3.24 15.45
N THR A 171 -0.13 -2.01 15.88
CA THR A 171 -0.28 -1.65 17.30
C THR A 171 -1.54 -2.28 17.91
N TYR A 172 -2.65 -2.31 17.17
CA TYR A 172 -3.87 -3.00 17.63
C TYR A 172 -3.61 -4.49 17.83
N PHE A 173 -3.00 -5.17 16.86
CA PHE A 173 -2.67 -6.59 16.99
C PHE A 173 -1.63 -6.87 18.06
N ALA A 174 -0.67 -5.96 18.29
CA ALA A 174 0.29 -6.08 19.39
C ALA A 174 -0.41 -6.03 20.76
N ALA A 175 -1.45 -5.21 20.92
CA ALA A 175 -2.27 -5.18 22.13
C ALA A 175 -3.05 -6.49 22.36
N LEU A 176 -3.30 -7.27 21.29
CA LEU A 176 -3.88 -8.63 21.37
C LEU A 176 -2.82 -9.74 21.57
N GLY A 177 -1.53 -9.36 21.69
CA GLY A 177 -0.43 -10.29 21.94
C GLY A 177 0.28 -10.80 20.69
N TRP A 178 0.00 -10.25 19.50
CA TRP A 178 0.65 -10.64 18.26
C TRP A 178 1.91 -9.80 17.97
N ASP A 179 3.04 -10.45 17.74
CA ASP A 179 4.23 -9.83 17.15
C ASP A 179 4.11 -9.84 15.62
N VAL A 180 3.43 -8.82 15.08
CA VAL A 180 3.12 -8.73 13.65
C VAL A 180 4.39 -8.68 12.80
N ALA A 181 5.43 -7.96 13.24
CA ALA A 181 6.70 -7.89 12.54
C ALA A 181 7.36 -9.27 12.43
N ARG A 182 7.30 -10.09 13.48
CA ARG A 182 7.80 -11.47 13.46
C ARG A 182 7.00 -12.33 12.49
N LEU A 183 5.66 -12.27 12.54
CA LEU A 183 4.80 -13.05 11.64
C LEU A 183 5.09 -12.72 10.17
N VAL A 184 5.22 -11.44 9.84
CA VAL A 184 5.54 -10.97 8.48
C VAL A 184 6.95 -11.43 8.07
N ALA A 185 7.95 -11.26 8.95
CA ALA A 185 9.32 -11.69 8.65
C ALA A 185 9.40 -13.21 8.41
N ASP A 186 8.77 -14.00 9.27
CA ASP A 186 8.74 -15.47 9.17
C ASP A 186 8.09 -15.91 7.84
N GLU A 187 6.94 -15.32 7.46
CA GLU A 187 6.23 -15.65 6.22
C GLU A 187 7.06 -15.24 4.98
N LEU A 188 7.64 -14.04 4.97
CA LEU A 188 8.48 -13.56 3.87
C LEU A 188 9.73 -14.43 3.68
N HIS A 189 10.40 -14.83 4.78
CA HIS A 189 11.56 -15.72 4.72
C HIS A 189 11.17 -17.11 4.22
N ALA A 190 10.07 -17.69 4.74
CA ALA A 190 9.56 -18.99 4.30
C ALA A 190 9.18 -18.99 2.82
N ALA A 191 8.61 -17.89 2.33
CA ALA A 191 8.25 -17.72 0.93
C ALA A 191 9.44 -17.31 0.01
N GLY A 192 10.65 -17.06 0.57
CA GLY A 192 11.84 -16.66 -0.20
C GLY A 192 11.80 -15.21 -0.71
N TRP A 193 11.05 -14.33 -0.04
CA TRP A 193 10.97 -12.89 -0.37
C TRP A 193 11.84 -12.02 0.55
N GLY A 194 12.15 -12.47 1.76
CA GLY A 194 12.84 -11.67 2.77
C GLY A 194 14.34 -11.45 2.57
N ALA A 195 14.97 -12.10 1.59
CA ALA A 195 16.42 -12.09 1.39
C ALA A 195 16.92 -11.15 0.27
N GLY A 196 16.05 -10.29 -0.28
CA GLY A 196 16.40 -9.29 -1.30
C GLY A 196 16.61 -9.85 -2.71
N GLN A 197 16.09 -11.04 -3.00
CA GLN A 197 16.16 -11.68 -4.32
C GLN A 197 15.02 -11.30 -5.24
N LEU A 198 13.96 -10.75 -4.68
CA LEU A 198 12.76 -10.31 -5.40
C LEU A 198 12.41 -8.88 -4.97
N PRO A 199 11.82 -8.06 -5.86
CA PRO A 199 11.46 -6.69 -5.55
C PRO A 199 10.36 -6.64 -4.48
N LEU A 200 10.74 -6.27 -3.26
CA LEU A 200 9.85 -6.15 -2.10
C LEU A 200 9.88 -4.73 -1.56
N THR A 201 8.73 -4.13 -1.46
CA THR A 201 8.49 -2.91 -0.69
C THR A 201 7.57 -3.26 0.48
N ILE A 202 7.81 -2.70 1.65
CA ILE A 202 6.93 -2.84 2.82
C ILE A 202 6.50 -1.45 3.25
N GLU A 203 5.20 -1.29 3.45
CA GLU A 203 4.64 -0.02 3.89
C GLU A 203 3.67 -0.17 5.05
N SER A 204 3.51 0.89 5.82
CA SER A 204 2.56 0.98 6.92
C SER A 204 2.33 2.45 7.31
N PHE A 205 1.15 2.74 7.86
CA PHE A 205 0.85 4.00 8.54
C PHE A 205 1.48 4.09 9.95
N GLU A 206 2.13 3.02 10.40
CA GLU A 206 2.80 2.92 11.69
C GLU A 206 4.29 2.63 11.50
N SER A 207 5.13 3.61 11.83
CA SER A 207 6.58 3.54 11.59
C SER A 207 7.29 2.50 12.46
N THR A 208 6.72 2.12 13.60
CA THR A 208 7.33 1.17 14.54
C THR A 208 7.48 -0.22 13.93
N VAL A 209 6.47 -0.72 13.20
CA VAL A 209 6.54 -2.03 12.54
C VAL A 209 7.58 -2.06 11.42
N LEU A 210 7.78 -0.94 10.71
CA LEU A 210 8.81 -0.81 9.67
C LEU A 210 10.22 -0.92 10.28
N ALA A 211 10.45 -0.22 11.41
CA ALA A 211 11.70 -0.30 12.16
C ALA A 211 11.97 -1.72 12.69
N ASP A 212 10.94 -2.40 13.21
CA ASP A 212 11.05 -3.76 13.72
C ASP A 212 11.40 -4.78 12.63
N LEU A 213 10.80 -4.65 11.44
CA LEU A 213 11.11 -5.51 10.29
C LEU A 213 12.54 -5.27 9.77
N ARG A 214 12.97 -4.01 9.73
CA ARG A 214 14.36 -3.66 9.38
C ARG A 214 15.34 -4.27 10.39
N ALA A 215 15.02 -4.22 11.68
CA ALA A 215 15.84 -4.83 12.74
C ALA A 215 15.89 -6.38 12.64
N ARG A 216 14.85 -7.00 12.06
CA ARG A 216 14.81 -8.46 11.76
C ARG A 216 15.50 -8.82 10.43
N ALA A 217 16.20 -7.86 9.81
CA ALA A 217 16.95 -8.04 8.57
C ALA A 217 16.12 -8.52 7.37
N VAL A 218 14.83 -8.17 7.31
CA VAL A 218 14.03 -8.32 6.09
C VAL A 218 14.53 -7.32 5.06
N SER A 219 14.98 -7.81 3.92
CA SER A 219 15.52 -6.98 2.83
C SER A 219 14.38 -6.45 1.96
N ALA A 220 14.02 -5.19 2.16
CA ALA A 220 12.93 -4.51 1.45
C ALA A 220 13.21 -3.01 1.33
N THR A 221 12.48 -2.34 0.45
CA THR A 221 12.31 -0.89 0.48
C THR A 221 11.22 -0.57 1.50
N TYR A 222 11.50 0.32 2.47
CA TYR A 222 10.57 0.67 3.53
C TYR A 222 9.94 2.02 3.28
N ILE A 223 8.62 2.06 3.15
CA ILE A 223 7.84 3.23 2.82
C ILE A 223 6.90 3.58 3.99
N TYR A 224 6.97 4.81 4.46
CA TYR A 224 6.06 5.31 5.50
C TYR A 224 4.85 5.99 4.88
N LEU A 225 3.65 5.46 5.17
CA LEU A 225 2.38 5.98 4.67
C LEU A 225 1.94 7.21 5.47
N LEU A 226 1.53 8.26 4.78
CA LEU A 226 1.04 9.50 5.37
C LEU A 226 -0.35 9.85 4.86
N GLU A 227 -1.29 10.02 5.80
CA GLU A 227 -2.62 10.55 5.54
C GLU A 227 -2.61 12.07 5.36
N ALA A 228 -3.63 12.60 4.70
CA ALA A 228 -3.82 14.05 4.56
C ALA A 228 -4.15 14.76 5.89
N SER A 229 -4.56 14.01 6.92
CA SER A 229 -4.90 14.52 8.26
C SER A 229 -4.72 13.43 9.32
N GLY A 230 -4.75 13.81 10.59
CA GLY A 230 -4.61 12.85 11.71
C GLY A 230 -3.17 12.63 12.13
N SER A 231 -2.94 11.54 12.88
CA SER A 231 -1.65 11.13 13.43
C SER A 231 -1.52 9.62 13.41
N PRO A 232 -0.31 9.05 13.25
CA PRO A 232 -0.08 7.60 13.23
C PRO A 232 -0.45 6.97 14.57
N PHE A 233 -1.13 5.82 14.51
CA PHE A 233 -1.74 5.24 15.71
C PHE A 233 -0.71 4.70 16.70
N ASP A 234 0.40 4.15 16.25
CA ASP A 234 1.52 3.74 17.10
C ASP A 234 2.04 4.89 17.98
N LEU A 235 2.20 6.08 17.38
CA LEU A 235 2.65 7.26 18.09
C LEU A 235 1.53 7.83 18.99
N VAL A 236 0.27 7.77 18.56
CA VAL A 236 -0.88 8.15 19.42
C VAL A 236 -0.97 7.23 20.64
N ALA A 237 -0.80 5.93 20.46
CA ALA A 237 -0.80 4.96 21.56
C ALA A 237 0.35 5.19 22.54
N ALA A 238 1.54 5.57 22.06
CA ALA A 238 2.72 5.81 22.88
C ALA A 238 2.75 7.18 23.54
N GLN A 239 2.28 8.24 22.86
CA GLN A 239 2.50 9.65 23.25
C GLN A 239 1.18 10.42 23.48
N GLY A 240 0.04 9.81 23.18
CA GLY A 240 -1.26 10.46 23.28
C GLY A 240 -1.36 11.70 22.40
N LYS A 241 -1.79 12.81 22.98
CA LYS A 241 -1.97 14.10 22.27
C LYS A 241 -0.66 14.76 21.81
N ALA A 242 0.49 14.27 22.27
CA ALA A 242 1.81 14.78 21.88
C ALA A 242 2.32 14.10 20.58
N ALA A 243 1.64 13.08 20.09
CA ALA A 243 1.99 12.42 18.82
C ALA A 243 2.01 13.45 17.66
N PRO A 244 3.04 13.42 16.79
CA PRO A 244 3.08 14.28 15.62
C PRO A 244 1.94 13.95 14.67
N THR A 245 1.41 14.97 14.01
CA THR A 245 0.45 14.76 12.92
C THR A 245 1.17 14.36 11.64
N TYR A 246 0.46 13.72 10.71
CA TYR A 246 0.98 13.44 9.38
C TYR A 246 1.45 14.71 8.65
N ALA A 247 0.74 15.84 8.84
CA ALA A 247 1.16 17.13 8.29
C ALA A 247 2.50 17.63 8.86
N GLN A 248 2.77 17.38 10.16
CA GLN A 248 4.06 17.69 10.76
C GLN A 248 5.16 16.76 10.25
N THR A 249 4.86 15.48 10.06
CA THR A 249 5.81 14.51 9.47
C THR A 249 6.13 14.84 8.01
N ALA A 250 5.15 15.31 7.25
CA ALA A 250 5.32 15.73 5.85
C ALA A 250 6.03 17.08 5.67
N ALA A 251 6.17 17.87 6.74
CA ALA A 251 6.92 19.14 6.71
C ALA A 251 8.43 18.87 6.60
N PRO A 252 9.25 19.84 6.09
CA PRO A 252 10.69 19.65 5.92
C PRO A 252 11.42 19.09 7.13
N SER A 253 11.12 19.56 8.34
CA SER A 253 11.74 19.06 9.59
C SER A 253 11.28 17.63 9.96
N GLY A 254 10.04 17.26 9.62
CA GLY A 254 9.54 15.90 9.77
C GLY A 254 10.22 14.94 8.80
N LEU A 255 10.38 15.35 7.55
CA LEU A 255 11.12 14.58 6.53
C LEU A 255 12.59 14.41 6.91
N ASP A 256 13.25 15.42 7.52
CA ASP A 256 14.61 15.30 8.05
C ASP A 256 14.72 14.16 9.08
N ALA A 257 13.71 14.00 9.93
CA ALA A 257 13.68 12.94 10.94
C ALA A 257 13.48 11.53 10.35
N LEU A 258 12.97 11.41 9.12
CA LEU A 258 12.77 10.13 8.44
C LEU A 258 14.04 9.60 7.75
N VAL A 259 15.02 10.47 7.48
CA VAL A 259 16.27 10.08 6.80
C VAL A 259 17.00 8.97 7.58
N GLY A 260 17.28 7.86 6.90
CA GLY A 260 17.91 6.68 7.51
C GLY A 260 16.98 5.79 8.33
N THR A 261 15.72 6.17 8.54
CA THR A 261 14.71 5.32 9.22
C THR A 261 13.85 4.58 8.20
N VAL A 262 13.44 5.26 7.12
CA VAL A 262 12.71 4.69 5.98
C VAL A 262 13.39 5.11 4.67
N ASP A 263 13.03 4.45 3.57
CA ASP A 263 13.59 4.73 2.25
C ASP A 263 12.70 5.71 1.45
N GLY A 264 11.47 5.95 1.92
CA GLY A 264 10.55 6.86 1.30
C GLY A 264 9.25 7.05 2.08
N ILE A 265 8.38 7.85 1.49
CA ILE A 265 7.02 8.09 1.97
C ILE A 265 6.00 7.75 0.88
N SER A 266 4.78 7.40 1.28
CA SER A 266 3.65 7.24 0.36
C SER A 266 2.49 8.09 0.87
N VAL A 267 1.98 8.99 0.04
CA VAL A 267 1.08 10.06 0.46
C VAL A 267 -0.25 10.03 -0.30
N ASP A 268 -1.34 10.43 0.40
CA ASP A 268 -2.61 10.71 -0.29
C ASP A 268 -2.36 11.72 -1.43
N LYS A 269 -2.86 11.43 -2.63
CA LYS A 269 -2.68 12.27 -3.82
C LYS A 269 -3.08 13.74 -3.60
N ARG A 270 -4.01 14.01 -2.68
CA ARG A 270 -4.41 15.38 -2.32
C ARG A 270 -3.28 16.18 -1.67
N MET A 271 -2.32 15.52 -1.03
CA MET A 271 -1.15 16.18 -0.49
C MET A 271 -0.21 16.68 -1.60
N ILE A 272 -0.22 16.03 -2.77
CA ILE A 272 0.54 16.44 -3.97
C ILE A 272 -0.23 17.50 -4.76
N LEU A 273 -1.52 17.23 -5.05
CA LEU A 273 -2.39 18.10 -5.84
C LEU A 273 -2.75 19.39 -5.09
N ALA A 274 -2.72 19.36 -3.75
CA ALA A 274 -3.02 20.48 -2.86
C ALA A 274 -4.26 21.28 -3.26
N PRO A 275 -5.47 20.66 -3.31
CA PRO A 275 -6.66 21.33 -3.81
C PRO A 275 -7.06 22.51 -2.93
N ASP A 276 -7.40 23.65 -3.55
CA ASP A 276 -7.95 24.81 -2.88
C ASP A 276 -9.40 24.54 -2.38
N ARG A 277 -10.02 25.54 -1.73
CA ARG A 277 -11.38 25.41 -1.22
C ARG A 277 -12.45 25.18 -2.30
N LEU A 278 -12.14 25.47 -3.55
CA LEU A 278 -12.98 25.21 -4.71
C LEU A 278 -12.67 23.86 -5.36
N GLY A 279 -11.73 23.09 -4.80
CA GLY A 279 -11.29 21.81 -5.31
C GLY A 279 -10.46 21.88 -6.59
N ARG A 280 -9.77 23.01 -6.83
CA ARG A 280 -8.84 23.15 -7.94
C ARG A 280 -7.43 22.81 -7.45
N ALA A 281 -6.70 22.02 -8.23
CA ALA A 281 -5.31 21.73 -7.93
C ALA A 281 -4.49 23.02 -7.91
N THR A 282 -3.71 23.23 -6.84
CA THR A 282 -2.76 24.32 -6.70
C THR A 282 -1.33 23.83 -6.75
N GLY A 283 -1.16 22.46 -6.72
CA GLY A 283 0.12 21.78 -6.79
C GLY A 283 0.71 21.73 -8.21
N PRO A 284 1.87 21.04 -8.33
CA PRO A 284 2.39 20.13 -7.30
C PRO A 284 2.84 20.87 -6.05
N SER A 285 2.49 20.30 -4.88
CA SER A 285 3.00 20.78 -3.60
C SER A 285 4.51 20.52 -3.49
N PRO A 286 5.24 21.19 -2.59
CA PRO A 286 6.68 20.98 -2.46
C PRO A 286 7.09 19.62 -1.89
N ILE A 287 6.14 18.81 -1.40
CA ILE A 287 6.43 17.57 -0.66
C ILE A 287 7.31 16.58 -1.43
N VAL A 288 7.10 16.46 -2.75
CA VAL A 288 7.90 15.55 -3.60
C VAL A 288 9.34 16.07 -3.71
N ALA A 289 9.51 17.35 -4.01
CA ALA A 289 10.83 17.97 -4.10
C ALA A 289 11.57 17.96 -2.76
N ASP A 290 10.86 18.23 -1.65
CA ASP A 290 11.40 18.24 -0.30
C ASP A 290 11.87 16.84 0.14
N ALA A 291 11.09 15.78 -0.17
CA ALA A 291 11.45 14.39 0.09
C ALA A 291 12.68 13.98 -0.77
N HIS A 292 12.67 14.31 -2.05
CA HIS A 292 13.77 14.00 -2.96
C HIS A 292 15.08 14.69 -2.58
N ALA A 293 15.02 15.93 -2.08
CA ALA A 293 16.20 16.64 -1.59
C ALA A 293 16.87 15.90 -0.40
N ARG A 294 16.15 15.00 0.25
CA ARG A 294 16.60 14.17 1.38
C ARG A 294 16.91 12.72 0.98
N GLY A 295 16.80 12.40 -0.31
CA GLY A 295 17.00 11.04 -0.82
C GLY A 295 15.84 10.08 -0.52
N LEU A 296 14.67 10.59 -0.12
CA LEU A 296 13.47 9.79 0.12
C LEU A 296 12.69 9.61 -1.17
N LEU A 297 12.22 8.39 -1.44
CA LEU A 297 11.25 8.08 -2.50
C LEU A 297 9.87 8.66 -2.13
N VAL A 298 9.05 8.96 -3.15
CA VAL A 298 7.66 9.39 -2.96
C VAL A 298 6.73 8.55 -3.80
N PHE A 299 5.87 7.78 -3.13
CA PHE A 299 4.74 7.10 -3.76
C PHE A 299 3.45 7.87 -3.46
N THR A 300 2.39 7.61 -4.25
CA THR A 300 1.09 8.24 -4.01
C THR A 300 -0.07 7.30 -4.29
N TRP A 301 -1.13 7.43 -3.48
CA TRP A 301 -2.36 6.65 -3.54
C TRP A 301 -3.61 7.53 -3.45
N THR A 302 -4.71 7.16 -4.00
CA THR A 302 -4.89 6.16 -5.06
C THR A 302 -5.35 6.88 -6.30
N ALA A 303 -4.69 6.63 -7.42
CA ALA A 303 -5.08 7.14 -8.73
C ALA A 303 -6.27 6.31 -9.25
N ARG A 304 -7.46 6.92 -9.27
CA ARG A 304 -8.73 6.34 -9.66
C ARG A 304 -9.37 7.18 -10.73
N CYS A 305 -10.14 6.54 -11.62
CA CYS A 305 -10.73 7.20 -12.79
C CYS A 305 -12.15 7.72 -12.54
N GLU A 306 -12.86 7.16 -11.53
CA GLU A 306 -14.26 7.50 -11.28
C GLU A 306 -14.38 8.89 -10.63
N ASN A 307 -15.41 9.65 -11.03
CA ASN A 307 -15.73 10.98 -10.50
C ASN A 307 -15.82 11.03 -8.96
N ALA A 308 -16.20 9.91 -8.33
CA ALA A 308 -16.26 9.81 -6.88
C ALA A 308 -14.93 10.14 -6.20
N PHE A 309 -13.81 9.83 -6.85
CA PHE A 309 -12.46 9.88 -6.28
C PHE A 309 -11.59 11.00 -6.83
N LEU A 310 -11.99 11.62 -7.94
CA LEU A 310 -11.27 12.77 -8.51
C LEU A 310 -11.50 14.02 -7.65
N ILE A 311 -10.51 14.91 -7.58
CA ILE A 311 -10.74 16.24 -7.03
C ILE A 311 -11.75 17.00 -7.92
N PRO A 312 -12.55 17.94 -7.36
CA PRO A 312 -13.67 18.57 -8.08
C PRO A 312 -13.33 19.11 -9.46
N GLN A 313 -12.14 19.65 -9.66
CA GLN A 313 -11.67 20.20 -10.94
C GLN A 313 -11.77 19.21 -12.12
N PHE A 314 -11.50 17.92 -11.85
CA PHE A 314 -11.41 16.88 -12.89
C PHE A 314 -12.70 16.04 -13.00
N ARG A 315 -13.73 16.38 -12.24
CA ARG A 315 -15.03 15.70 -12.36
C ARG A 315 -15.77 16.14 -13.60
N THR A 316 -16.33 15.17 -14.31
CA THR A 316 -17.16 15.38 -15.49
C THR A 316 -18.64 15.07 -15.20
N ARG A 317 -19.49 15.25 -16.20
CA ARG A 317 -20.89 14.83 -16.12
C ARG A 317 -20.99 13.29 -16.08
N GLY A 318 -22.04 12.74 -15.45
CA GLY A 318 -22.32 11.29 -15.46
C GLY A 318 -22.38 10.63 -14.09
N GLY A 319 -22.32 11.39 -13.00
CA GLY A 319 -22.45 10.87 -11.64
C GLY A 319 -21.15 10.25 -11.08
N LYS A 320 -21.25 9.60 -9.90
CA LYS A 320 -20.08 9.14 -9.12
C LYS A 320 -19.31 8.02 -9.80
N ALA A 321 -19.99 7.12 -10.49
CA ALA A 321 -19.40 5.95 -11.15
C ALA A 321 -18.81 6.27 -12.53
N ALA A 322 -19.18 7.38 -13.16
CA ALA A 322 -18.62 7.77 -14.44
C ALA A 322 -17.15 8.17 -14.31
N PHE A 323 -16.35 7.86 -15.31
CA PHE A 323 -14.97 8.33 -15.38
C PHE A 323 -14.96 9.83 -15.68
N GLY A 324 -14.18 10.58 -14.90
CA GLY A 324 -13.94 11.99 -15.13
C GLY A 324 -12.73 12.25 -16.00
N ASP A 325 -12.18 13.46 -15.94
CA ASP A 325 -10.91 13.83 -16.57
C ASP A 325 -9.74 13.30 -15.71
N TRP A 326 -9.67 11.97 -15.57
CA TRP A 326 -8.62 11.31 -14.80
C TRP A 326 -7.24 11.50 -15.43
N GLU A 327 -7.14 11.62 -16.76
CA GLU A 327 -5.87 11.88 -17.45
C GLU A 327 -5.31 13.24 -17.07
N GLY A 328 -6.16 14.27 -16.97
CA GLY A 328 -5.76 15.59 -16.48
C GLY A 328 -5.27 15.57 -15.04
N GLU A 329 -5.94 14.82 -14.14
CA GLU A 329 -5.49 14.68 -12.75
C GLU A 329 -4.17 13.91 -12.67
N TRP A 330 -4.03 12.80 -13.40
CA TRP A 330 -2.83 11.97 -13.40
C TRP A 330 -1.63 12.66 -14.03
N ALA A 331 -1.84 13.54 -15.01
CA ALA A 331 -0.78 14.37 -15.59
C ALA A 331 -0.12 15.27 -14.53
N LEU A 332 -0.89 15.83 -13.60
CA LEU A 332 -0.32 16.62 -12.49
C LEU A 332 0.47 15.73 -11.51
N LEU A 333 0.00 14.51 -11.23
CA LEU A 333 0.74 13.55 -10.40
C LEU A 333 2.06 13.16 -11.08
N ALA A 334 2.04 12.81 -12.36
CA ALA A 334 3.24 12.47 -13.13
C ALA A 334 4.25 13.65 -13.17
N ALA A 335 3.75 14.86 -13.43
CA ALA A 335 4.58 16.06 -13.49
C ALA A 335 5.22 16.43 -12.14
N SER A 336 4.69 15.93 -11.02
CA SER A 336 5.29 16.14 -9.70
C SER A 336 6.58 15.34 -9.49
N GLY A 337 6.84 14.32 -10.32
CA GLY A 337 8.03 13.48 -10.25
C GLY A 337 7.97 12.39 -9.21
N ILE A 338 6.78 11.87 -8.87
CA ILE A 338 6.60 10.70 -7.98
C ILE A 338 7.36 9.47 -8.47
N ASP A 339 7.78 8.60 -7.55
CA ASP A 339 8.54 7.38 -7.83
C ASP A 339 7.63 6.14 -7.94
N GLY A 340 6.38 6.21 -7.44
CA GLY A 340 5.39 5.14 -7.54
C GLY A 340 3.95 5.65 -7.43
N VAL A 341 3.02 4.96 -8.07
CA VAL A 341 1.61 5.31 -8.06
C VAL A 341 0.74 4.06 -7.94
N PHE A 342 -0.18 4.09 -6.98
CA PHE A 342 -1.18 3.04 -6.78
C PHE A 342 -2.40 3.30 -7.66
N VAL A 343 -2.80 2.32 -8.44
CA VAL A 343 -3.91 2.42 -9.40
C VAL A 343 -4.94 1.31 -9.18
N ASP A 344 -6.24 1.66 -9.27
CA ASP A 344 -7.33 0.68 -9.23
C ASP A 344 -7.65 0.12 -10.64
N HIS A 345 -7.36 0.87 -11.70
CA HIS A 345 -7.50 0.46 -13.09
C HIS A 345 -6.11 0.22 -13.68
N ALA A 346 -5.61 -1.00 -13.50
CA ALA A 346 -4.22 -1.37 -13.79
C ALA A 346 -3.81 -1.12 -15.25
N ASP A 347 -4.67 -1.43 -16.22
CA ASP A 347 -4.44 -1.20 -17.66
C ASP A 347 -4.30 0.30 -17.99
N LEU A 348 -5.17 1.15 -17.38
CA LEU A 348 -5.10 2.60 -17.55
C LEU A 348 -3.82 3.15 -16.92
N GLY A 349 -3.46 2.65 -15.72
CA GLY A 349 -2.21 3.01 -15.06
C GLY A 349 -0.98 2.68 -15.88
N VAL A 350 -0.90 1.45 -16.39
CA VAL A 350 0.21 1.00 -17.23
C VAL A 350 0.27 1.81 -18.53
N ARG A 351 -0.87 2.08 -19.17
CA ARG A 351 -0.91 2.89 -20.39
C ARG A 351 -0.46 4.33 -20.13
N PHE A 352 -0.82 4.92 -19.00
CA PHE A 352 -0.57 6.32 -18.72
C PHE A 352 0.83 6.58 -18.14
N PHE A 353 1.20 5.84 -17.09
CA PHE A 353 2.47 6.03 -16.38
C PHE A 353 3.59 5.11 -16.87
N GLY A 354 3.25 4.02 -17.60
CA GLY A 354 4.20 3.01 -18.04
C GLY A 354 4.91 3.35 -19.36
N ALA A 355 4.44 4.34 -20.12
CA ALA A 355 5.11 4.78 -21.34
C ALA A 355 6.41 5.53 -20.98
N ASP A 356 7.53 5.15 -21.60
CA ASP A 356 8.76 5.90 -21.48
C ASP A 356 8.60 7.29 -22.12
N ALA A 357 9.26 8.30 -21.55
CA ALA A 357 9.16 9.69 -22.01
C ALA A 357 9.59 9.89 -23.50
N ASP A 358 10.32 8.93 -24.06
CA ASP A 358 10.78 8.95 -25.46
C ASP A 358 9.69 8.58 -26.48
N ASP A 359 8.60 7.90 -26.07
CA ASP A 359 7.52 7.51 -27.01
C ASP A 359 6.54 8.67 -27.32
N GLY A 360 6.74 9.83 -26.73
CA GLY A 360 5.82 11.00 -26.79
C GLY A 360 5.93 11.86 -28.06
N GLU A 361 6.99 11.74 -28.86
CA GLU A 361 7.16 12.57 -30.07
C GLU A 361 6.45 12.02 -31.33
N ASP A 362 6.19 10.72 -31.38
CA ASP A 362 5.62 10.10 -32.61
C ASP A 362 4.08 10.09 -32.64
N ARG A 363 3.38 10.53 -31.60
CA ARG A 363 1.90 10.56 -31.53
C ARG A 363 1.24 11.89 -31.94
N ARG A 364 2.02 12.88 -32.42
CA ARG A 364 1.47 14.18 -32.86
C ARG A 364 1.26 14.33 -34.37
N LEU A 365 1.49 13.26 -35.15
CA LEU A 365 1.27 13.26 -36.60
C LEU A 365 0.48 12.00 -37.01
N GLY A 366 -0.82 12.00 -36.77
CA GLY A 366 -1.73 10.98 -37.27
C GLY A 366 -3.17 11.45 -37.19
#